data_2d2cb74c0207f2167093f21bddb2e298
#
_entry.id   2d2cb74c0207f2167093f21bddb2e298
#
_cell.length_a   1.000
_cell.length_b   1.000
_cell.length_c   1.000
_cell.angle_alpha   90.00
_cell.angle_beta   90.00
_cell.angle_gamma   90.00
#
_symmetry.space_group_name_H-M   'P 1'
#
loop_
_entity.id
_entity.type
_entity.pdbx_description
1 polymer ?
#
loop_
_entity_poly.entity_id
_entity_poly.type
_entity_poly.pdbx_seq_one_letter_code
_entity_poly.pdbx_strand_id
1 'polypeptide(L)'
;MFNRALFVFRQVPRQEADKQLAIALSFNEHVPDYLLKRRRLPGRIPDYIGLGDETEAAAYVYKSQYHWQNEPGALAWLQEAVD
;
A
#
# COMPACT_ATOMS: atom_id res chain seq x y z
N MET A 1 7.52 -3.94 2.15
CA MET A 1 6.82 -3.51 3.36
C MET A 1 5.32 -3.57 3.27
N PHE A 2 4.74 -3.01 2.24
CA PHE A 2 3.29 -3.10 2.06
C PHE A 2 2.81 -4.53 1.79
N ASN A 3 3.57 -5.33 1.07
CA ASN A 3 3.22 -6.75 0.90
C ASN A 3 3.22 -7.49 2.23
N ARG A 4 4.17 -7.18 3.11
CA ARG A 4 4.21 -7.79 4.43
C ARG A 4 3.02 -7.36 5.28
N ALA A 5 2.66 -6.08 5.24
CA ALA A 5 1.49 -5.58 5.97
C ALA A 5 0.22 -6.30 5.49
N LEU A 6 0.06 -6.43 4.18
CA LEU A 6 -1.08 -7.13 3.61
C LEU A 6 -1.09 -8.61 4.00
N PHE A 7 0.06 -9.26 3.96
CA PHE A 7 0.19 -10.66 4.32
C PHE A 7 -0.22 -10.90 5.77
N VAL A 8 0.26 -10.08 6.71
CA VAL A 8 -0.04 -10.25 8.12
C VAL A 8 -1.44 -9.80 8.51
N PHE A 9 -2.09 -8.98 7.68
CA PHE A 9 -3.42 -8.44 7.96
C PHE A 9 -4.43 -9.53 8.37
N ARG A 10 -4.39 -10.68 7.72
CA ARG A 10 -5.34 -11.78 8.00
C ARG A 10 -4.78 -12.87 8.90
N GLN A 11 -3.50 -12.79 9.30
CA GLN A 11 -2.84 -13.86 10.03
C GLN A 11 -2.53 -13.52 11.48
N VAL A 12 -2.55 -12.25 11.83
CA VAL A 12 -2.21 -11.78 13.16
C VAL A 12 -3.33 -10.91 13.71
N PRO A 13 -3.36 -10.67 15.04
CA PRO A 13 -4.32 -9.73 15.61
C PRO A 13 -4.20 -8.34 14.97
N ARG A 14 -5.32 -7.63 14.92
CA ARG A 14 -5.41 -6.31 14.29
C ARG A 14 -4.31 -5.36 14.76
N GLN A 15 -3.99 -5.36 16.06
CA GLN A 15 -2.96 -4.50 16.61
C GLN A 15 -1.60 -4.74 15.96
N GLU A 16 -1.25 -5.99 15.74
CA GLU A 16 0.03 -6.34 15.10
C GLU A 16 0.03 -5.92 13.63
N ALA A 17 -1.09 -6.14 12.93
CA ALA A 17 -1.23 -5.72 11.55
C ALA A 17 -1.10 -4.20 11.43
N ASP A 18 -1.72 -3.45 12.34
CA ASP A 18 -1.66 -1.99 12.35
C ASP A 18 -0.21 -1.49 12.53
N LYS A 19 0.59 -2.16 13.35
CA LYS A 19 2.00 -1.82 13.51
C LYS A 19 2.78 -2.00 12.22
N GLN A 20 2.56 -3.11 11.53
CA GLN A 20 3.24 -3.37 10.27
C GLN A 20 2.84 -2.35 9.19
N LEU A 21 1.57 -1.98 9.16
CA LEU A 21 1.10 -0.96 8.22
C LEU A 21 1.71 0.40 8.55
N ALA A 22 1.80 0.77 9.82
CA ALA A 22 2.42 2.03 10.23
C ALA A 22 3.88 2.09 9.79
N ILE A 23 4.62 0.99 9.91
CA ILE A 23 6.01 0.90 9.45
C ILE A 23 6.07 1.12 7.93
N ALA A 24 5.21 0.46 7.18
CA ALA A 24 5.17 0.60 5.72
C ALA A 24 4.87 2.04 5.32
N LEU A 25 3.90 2.68 5.98
CA LEU A 25 3.53 4.07 5.70
C LEU A 25 4.67 5.03 5.99
N SER A 26 5.52 4.73 6.98
CA SER A 26 6.68 5.57 7.30
C SER A 26 7.74 5.52 6.19
N PHE A 27 7.77 4.44 5.40
CA PHE A 27 8.72 4.30 4.30
C PHE A 27 8.21 4.88 2.99
N ASN A 28 6.90 4.84 2.76
CA ASN A 28 6.33 5.49 1.57
C ASN A 28 4.87 5.86 1.81
N GLU A 29 4.64 7.14 2.05
CA GLU A 29 3.31 7.68 2.34
C GLU A 29 2.44 7.81 1.09
N HIS A 30 3.00 7.65 -0.11
CA HIS A 30 2.26 7.85 -1.35
C HIS A 30 1.49 6.61 -1.81
N VAL A 31 1.82 5.43 -1.28
CA VAL A 31 1.16 4.18 -1.69
C VAL A 31 -0.35 4.21 -1.47
N PRO A 32 -0.88 4.67 -0.32
CA PRO A 32 -2.32 4.70 -0.11
C PRO A 32 -3.06 5.55 -1.13
N ASP A 33 -2.48 6.66 -1.58
CA ASP A 33 -3.14 7.54 -2.56
C ASP A 33 -3.46 6.78 -3.84
N TYR A 34 -2.54 5.95 -4.30
CA TYR A 34 -2.75 5.16 -5.49
C TYR A 34 -3.67 3.96 -5.23
N LEU A 35 -3.49 3.25 -4.12
CA LEU A 35 -4.31 2.08 -3.80
C LEU A 35 -5.78 2.46 -3.58
N LEU A 36 -6.03 3.59 -2.93
CA LEU A 36 -7.39 4.08 -2.66
C LEU A 36 -7.95 4.88 -3.82
N LYS A 37 -7.24 4.96 -4.93
CA LYS A 37 -7.63 5.67 -6.16
C LYS A 37 -7.88 7.17 -5.95
N ARG A 38 -7.19 7.75 -4.97
CA ARG A 38 -7.18 9.20 -4.75
C ARG A 38 -6.24 9.90 -5.71
N ARG A 39 -5.36 9.12 -6.33
CA ARG A 39 -4.38 9.59 -7.31
C ARG A 39 -4.35 8.60 -8.46
N ARG A 40 -4.27 9.13 -9.68
CA ARG A 40 -4.27 8.30 -10.89
C ARG A 40 -2.89 7.67 -11.10
N LEU A 41 -2.87 6.35 -11.33
CA LEU A 41 -1.64 5.66 -11.71
C LEU A 41 -1.17 6.12 -13.09
N PRO A 42 0.16 6.24 -13.29
CA PRO A 42 0.69 6.46 -14.63
C PRO A 42 0.34 5.30 -15.56
N GLY A 43 0.34 5.57 -16.87
CA GLY A 43 -0.02 4.56 -17.85
C GLY A 43 0.97 3.40 -17.96
N ARG A 44 2.16 3.54 -17.38
CA ARG A 44 3.18 2.51 -17.34
C ARG A 44 4.04 2.68 -16.11
N ILE A 45 4.81 1.62 -15.78
CA ILE A 45 5.74 1.67 -14.65
C ILE A 45 6.80 2.73 -14.94
N PRO A 46 7.10 3.65 -13.98
CA PRO A 46 8.12 4.67 -14.17
C PRO A 46 9.49 4.07 -14.49
N ASP A 47 10.24 4.73 -15.39
CA ASP A 47 11.59 4.29 -15.75
C ASP A 47 12.60 4.53 -14.62
N TYR A 48 12.37 5.55 -13.81
CA TYR A 48 13.20 5.87 -12.66
C TYR A 48 12.39 5.68 -11.38
N ILE A 49 12.97 5.01 -10.40
CA ILE A 49 12.31 4.76 -9.12
C ILE A 49 13.17 5.31 -7.99
N GLY A 50 12.66 6.33 -7.30
CA GLY A 50 13.30 6.89 -6.11
C GLY A 50 12.71 6.28 -4.84
N LEU A 51 13.57 5.87 -3.91
CA LEU A 51 13.13 5.26 -2.67
C LEU A 51 12.32 6.24 -1.84
N GLY A 52 11.14 5.82 -1.41
CA GLY A 52 10.26 6.62 -0.57
C GLY A 52 9.44 7.67 -1.31
N ASP A 53 9.56 7.79 -2.62
CA ASP A 53 8.85 8.80 -3.38
C ASP A 53 7.66 8.24 -4.16
N GLU A 54 7.04 9.10 -4.97
CA GLU A 54 5.86 8.76 -5.75
C GLU A 54 6.14 7.70 -6.81
N THR A 55 7.35 7.67 -7.37
CA THR A 55 7.68 6.70 -8.42
C THR A 55 7.76 5.30 -7.86
N GLU A 56 8.31 5.13 -6.67
CA GLU A 56 8.32 3.84 -5.99
C GLU A 56 6.90 3.39 -5.68
N ALA A 57 6.07 4.30 -5.15
CA ALA A 57 4.68 3.99 -4.83
C ALA A 57 3.90 3.56 -6.07
N ALA A 58 4.03 4.30 -7.17
CA ALA A 58 3.35 3.96 -8.41
C ALA A 58 3.78 2.61 -8.94
N ALA A 59 5.08 2.31 -8.91
CA ALA A 59 5.60 1.02 -9.37
C ALA A 59 5.06 -0.13 -8.51
N TYR A 60 5.05 0.04 -7.20
CA TYR A 60 4.50 -0.96 -6.28
C TYR A 60 3.03 -1.24 -6.57
N VAL A 61 2.23 -0.18 -6.63
CA VAL A 61 0.78 -0.32 -6.82
C VAL A 61 0.47 -0.90 -8.19
N TYR A 62 1.20 -0.47 -9.23
CA TYR A 62 1.03 -0.99 -10.57
C TYR A 62 1.16 -2.51 -10.61
N LYS A 63 2.11 -3.06 -9.86
CA LYS A 63 2.35 -4.50 -9.81
C LYS A 63 1.47 -5.24 -8.81
N SER A 64 1.05 -4.58 -7.74
CA SER A 64 0.50 -5.27 -6.57
C SER A 64 -0.93 -4.87 -6.21
N GLN A 65 -1.56 -3.97 -6.95
CA GLN A 65 -2.91 -3.49 -6.60
C GLN A 65 -3.94 -4.63 -6.49
N TYR A 66 -3.79 -5.68 -7.30
CA TYR A 66 -4.73 -6.79 -7.27
C TYR A 66 -4.72 -7.54 -5.95
N HIS A 67 -3.59 -7.66 -5.31
CA HIS A 67 -3.48 -8.33 -4.01
C HIS A 67 -4.30 -7.60 -2.95
N TRP A 68 -4.27 -6.26 -2.99
CA TRP A 68 -5.06 -5.44 -2.07
C TRP A 68 -6.54 -5.49 -2.40
N GLN A 69 -6.89 -5.45 -3.68
CA GLN A 69 -8.29 -5.49 -4.12
C GLN A 69 -8.94 -6.83 -3.81
N ASN A 70 -8.18 -7.92 -3.91
CA ASN A 70 -8.71 -9.26 -3.72
C ASN A 70 -8.72 -9.72 -2.26
N GLU A 71 -8.08 -8.99 -1.34
CA GLU A 71 -8.12 -9.34 0.07
C GLU A 71 -9.29 -8.63 0.74
N PRO A 72 -10.32 -9.39 1.22
CA PRO A 72 -11.50 -8.76 1.82
C PRO A 72 -11.13 -7.85 2.99
N GLY A 73 -11.59 -6.60 2.94
CA GLY A 73 -11.36 -5.64 4.02
C GLY A 73 -10.03 -4.93 4.01
N ALA A 74 -9.09 -5.31 3.14
CA ALA A 74 -7.75 -4.72 3.15
C ALA A 74 -7.76 -3.23 2.79
N LEU A 75 -8.49 -2.85 1.76
CA LEU A 75 -8.57 -1.43 1.36
C LEU A 75 -9.29 -0.59 2.40
N ALA A 76 -10.33 -1.12 3.03
CA ALA A 76 -11.02 -0.42 4.11
C ALA A 76 -10.10 -0.23 5.32
N TRP A 77 -9.31 -1.24 5.63
CA TRP A 77 -8.30 -1.17 6.69
C TRP A 77 -7.26 -0.09 6.39
N LEU A 78 -6.77 -0.04 5.16
CA LEU A 78 -5.81 0.98 4.74
C LEU A 78 -6.41 2.38 4.86
N GLN A 79 -7.66 2.54 4.42
CA GLN A 79 -8.35 3.82 4.51
C GLN A 79 -8.48 4.30 5.96
N GLU A 80 -8.84 3.41 6.87
CA GLU A 80 -8.92 3.74 8.29
C GLU A 80 -7.58 4.21 8.85
N ALA A 81 -6.49 3.60 8.40
CA ALA A 81 -5.16 3.93 8.90
C ALA A 81 -4.68 5.32 8.45
N VAL A 82 -5.13 5.80 7.29
CA VAL A 82 -4.68 7.08 6.73
C VAL A 82 -5.70 8.21 6.93
N ASP A 83 -6.91 7.88 7.26
CA ASP A 83 -7.98 8.84 7.57
C ASP A 83 -8.24 8.84 9.07
#